data_62f204477a3e9c4c31e3bbfcf1019f95
#
_entry.id   62f204477a3e9c4c31e3bbfcf1019f95
#
_cell.length_a   1.000
_cell.length_b   1.000
_cell.length_c   1.000
_cell.angle_alpha   90.00
_cell.angle_beta   90.00
_cell.angle_gamma   90.00
#
_symmetry.space_group_name_H-M   'P 1'
#
loop_
_entity.id
_entity.type
_entity.pdbx_description
1 polymer ?
#
loop_
_entity_poly.entity_id
_entity_poly.type
_entity_poly.pdbx_seq_one_letter_code
_entity_poly.pdbx_strand_id
1 'polypeptide(L)'
;DLPIMYTLSGHGEKDLDSNFKEDIQKANIDIKELNLLTEGKVPDDADCLMIVSPTSDISEEEKTEILDYLEAGGKAMIFSDYTQDDLPNFDAVLENYGVKRAEGIVFEGDNQHYGMQMPYYLVPTVNSTDASSETASAGSYVLAPYAQGIQKTDDVRDTVTINSILTTSDQAYSKTNMQSSNIEKEDGDVDGPFDLGVAITETLDDDKETQIVYYSTANLMESQVDQMVSGGNEKLLLESLSWMTSTDDSNSVSIPSKSLQSTSLTVTDYDAAF
;
A
#
# COMPACT_ATOMS: atom_id res chain seq x y z
N ASP A 1 14.29 17.50 15.11
CA ASP A 1 13.01 16.89 15.54
C ASP A 1 12.79 15.65 14.68
N LEU A 2 12.07 14.63 15.20
CA LEU A 2 11.73 13.44 14.44
C LEU A 2 10.62 13.75 13.44
N PRO A 3 10.61 13.11 12.24
CA PRO A 3 9.46 13.17 11.35
C PRO A 3 8.19 12.69 12.05
N ILE A 4 7.07 13.34 11.77
CA ILE A 4 5.77 13.03 12.38
C ILE A 4 4.83 12.49 11.32
N MET A 5 4.33 11.27 11.55
CA MET A 5 3.30 10.65 10.75
C MET A 5 1.96 10.69 11.50
N TYR A 6 0.96 11.30 10.87
CA TYR A 6 -0.39 11.32 11.40
C TYR A 6 -1.23 10.20 10.79
N THR A 7 -1.86 9.38 11.63
CA THR A 7 -2.81 8.35 11.20
C THR A 7 -4.22 8.89 11.27
N LEU A 8 -4.92 8.90 10.13
CA LEU A 8 -6.32 9.34 10.05
C LEU A 8 -7.22 8.39 10.84
N SER A 9 -8.16 8.94 11.58
CA SER A 9 -9.16 8.20 12.36
C SER A 9 -10.56 8.77 12.17
N GLY A 10 -11.57 8.03 12.63
CA GLY A 10 -12.98 8.45 12.62
C GLY A 10 -13.85 7.82 11.52
N HIS A 11 -13.29 6.96 10.66
CA HIS A 11 -14.01 6.36 9.52
C HIS A 11 -13.89 4.82 9.48
N GLY A 12 -13.66 4.20 10.63
CA GLY A 12 -13.48 2.76 10.74
C GLY A 12 -12.17 2.25 10.12
N GLU A 13 -11.15 3.10 10.09
CA GLU A 13 -9.82 2.75 9.61
C GLU A 13 -9.27 1.56 10.39
N LYS A 14 -8.47 0.74 9.70
CA LYS A 14 -7.75 -0.37 10.31
C LYS A 14 -6.57 0.16 11.12
N ASP A 15 -6.37 -0.39 12.32
CA ASP A 15 -5.19 -0.09 13.12
C ASP A 15 -3.92 -0.61 12.43
N LEU A 16 -2.81 0.09 12.64
CA LEU A 16 -1.51 -0.42 12.21
C LEU A 16 -1.20 -1.73 12.96
N ASP A 17 -0.71 -2.71 12.21
CA ASP A 17 -0.14 -3.92 12.84
C ASP A 17 0.94 -3.51 13.86
N SER A 18 0.94 -4.18 15.01
CA SER A 18 1.80 -3.79 16.13
C SER A 18 3.29 -3.86 15.79
N ASN A 19 3.71 -4.85 15.02
CA ASN A 19 5.12 -4.99 14.60
C ASN A 19 5.49 -3.91 13.58
N PHE A 20 4.62 -3.63 12.62
CA PHE A 20 4.83 -2.57 11.65
C PHE A 20 4.92 -1.20 12.34
N LYS A 21 4.02 -0.92 13.29
CA LYS A 21 4.06 0.29 14.12
C LYS A 21 5.38 0.42 14.90
N GLU A 22 5.82 -0.66 15.53
CA GLU A 22 7.08 -0.68 16.26
C GLU A 22 8.28 -0.40 15.34
N ASP A 23 8.28 -0.97 14.14
CA ASP A 23 9.39 -0.78 13.20
C ASP A 23 9.40 0.63 12.58
N ILE A 24 8.24 1.26 12.38
CA ILE A 24 8.14 2.69 12.05
C ILE A 24 8.77 3.54 13.16
N GLN A 25 8.46 3.25 14.42
CA GLN A 25 9.01 3.98 15.57
C GLN A 25 10.52 3.76 15.72
N LYS A 26 11.01 2.54 15.45
CA LYS A 26 12.45 2.24 15.40
C LYS A 26 13.18 2.98 14.27
N ALA A 27 12.47 3.32 13.19
CA ALA A 27 12.97 4.16 12.12
C ALA A 27 12.98 5.66 12.51
N ASN A 28 12.72 5.98 13.77
CA ASN A 28 12.66 7.34 14.32
C ASN A 28 11.56 8.21 13.70
N ILE A 29 10.43 7.63 13.40
CA ILE A 29 9.22 8.35 12.98
C ILE A 29 8.23 8.36 14.15
N ASP A 30 7.79 9.54 14.56
CA ASP A 30 6.75 9.69 15.58
C ASP A 30 5.37 9.45 14.96
N ILE A 31 4.50 8.74 15.66
CA ILE A 31 3.16 8.41 15.18
C ILE A 31 2.14 9.09 16.07
N LYS A 32 1.27 9.89 15.48
CA LYS A 32 0.16 10.56 16.15
C LYS A 32 -1.15 10.26 15.44
N GLU A 33 -2.24 10.20 16.19
CA GLU A 33 -3.58 10.06 15.64
C GLU A 33 -4.12 11.42 15.19
N LEU A 34 -4.86 11.45 14.09
CA LEU A 34 -5.52 12.63 13.55
C LEU A 34 -7.00 12.38 13.32
N ASN A 35 -7.84 13.12 14.02
CA ASN A 35 -9.27 13.21 13.71
C ASN A 35 -9.54 14.58 13.06
N LEU A 36 -9.74 14.59 11.74
CA LEU A 36 -9.94 15.83 10.99
C LEU A 36 -11.22 16.58 11.35
N LEU A 37 -12.26 15.86 11.84
CA LEU A 37 -13.49 16.51 12.28
C LEU A 37 -13.29 17.38 13.52
N THR A 38 -12.33 17.02 14.36
CA THR A 38 -12.00 17.81 15.58
C THR A 38 -10.88 18.80 15.36
N GLU A 39 -9.87 18.45 14.60
CA GLU A 39 -8.71 19.30 14.33
C GLU A 39 -8.95 20.35 13.24
N GLY A 40 -9.84 20.05 12.29
CA GLY A 40 -10.24 20.96 11.21
C GLY A 40 -9.22 21.10 10.08
N LYS A 41 -8.00 20.60 10.22
CA LYS A 41 -6.96 20.57 9.19
C LYS A 41 -5.92 19.51 9.49
N VAL A 42 -5.14 19.13 8.49
CA VAL A 42 -3.91 18.37 8.69
C VAL A 42 -2.90 19.29 9.40
N PRO A 43 -2.29 18.87 10.53
CA PRO A 43 -1.34 19.70 11.25
C PRO A 43 -0.15 20.15 10.41
N ASP A 44 0.33 21.35 10.65
CA ASP A 44 1.44 21.94 9.88
C ASP A 44 2.78 21.22 10.11
N ASP A 45 2.89 20.43 11.19
CA ASP A 45 4.05 19.60 11.52
C ASP A 45 3.95 18.17 10.98
N ALA A 46 2.97 17.89 10.12
CA ALA A 46 2.83 16.58 9.49
C ALA A 46 3.88 16.39 8.39
N ASP A 47 4.77 15.42 8.56
CA ASP A 47 5.70 14.99 7.51
C ASP A 47 5.08 13.93 6.60
N CYS A 48 4.13 13.17 7.12
CA CYS A 48 3.37 12.17 6.35
C CYS A 48 1.98 11.98 6.94
N LEU A 49 0.99 11.81 6.08
CA LEU A 49 -0.36 11.38 6.44
C LEU A 49 -0.51 9.89 6.11
N MET A 50 -1.01 9.09 7.06
CA MET A 50 -1.31 7.68 6.87
C MET A 50 -2.82 7.48 6.88
N ILE A 51 -3.38 6.90 5.82
CA ILE A 51 -4.80 6.53 5.71
C ILE A 51 -4.87 5.02 5.51
N VAL A 52 -5.50 4.32 6.44
CA VAL A 52 -5.53 2.85 6.45
C VAL A 52 -6.96 2.35 6.28
N SER A 53 -7.34 2.12 5.04
CA SER A 53 -8.55 1.39 4.66
C SER A 53 -9.82 1.87 5.38
N PRO A 54 -10.28 3.10 5.15
CA PRO A 54 -11.53 3.58 5.73
C PRO A 54 -12.69 2.67 5.29
N THR A 55 -13.61 2.38 6.21
CA THR A 55 -14.81 1.57 5.96
C THR A 55 -16.07 2.41 5.83
N SER A 56 -16.01 3.67 6.21
CA SER A 56 -17.01 4.70 5.91
C SER A 56 -16.33 5.90 5.27
N ASP A 57 -17.08 6.66 4.47
CA ASP A 57 -16.51 7.77 3.72
C ASP A 57 -16.07 8.92 4.61
N ILE A 58 -15.06 9.62 4.18
CA ILE A 58 -14.69 10.94 4.72
C ILE A 58 -15.73 11.98 4.28
N SER A 59 -15.86 13.06 5.04
CA SER A 59 -16.73 14.17 4.65
C SER A 59 -16.15 14.98 3.50
N GLU A 60 -16.94 15.84 2.88
CA GLU A 60 -16.44 16.78 1.87
C GLU A 60 -15.42 17.77 2.45
N GLU A 61 -15.62 18.21 3.67
CA GLU A 61 -14.69 19.09 4.37
C GLU A 61 -13.36 18.37 4.61
N GLU A 62 -13.39 17.14 5.08
CA GLU A 62 -12.19 16.33 5.29
C GLU A 62 -11.46 16.04 3.96
N LYS A 63 -12.19 15.76 2.88
CA LYS A 63 -11.62 15.63 1.54
C LYS A 63 -10.87 16.90 1.14
N THR A 64 -11.48 18.07 1.35
CA THR A 64 -10.87 19.36 1.03
C THR A 64 -9.57 19.56 1.82
N GLU A 65 -9.57 19.29 3.12
CA GLU A 65 -8.39 19.42 3.97
C GLU A 65 -7.25 18.47 3.56
N ILE A 66 -7.58 17.24 3.18
CA ILE A 66 -6.58 16.28 2.67
C ILE A 66 -6.00 16.75 1.34
N LEU A 67 -6.85 17.22 0.42
CA LEU A 67 -6.39 17.73 -0.86
C LEU A 67 -5.55 19.00 -0.71
N ASP A 68 -5.95 19.93 0.15
CA ASP A 68 -5.16 21.15 0.44
C ASP A 68 -3.77 20.80 0.99
N TYR A 69 -3.70 19.82 1.90
CA TYR A 69 -2.43 19.31 2.42
C TYR A 69 -1.54 18.70 1.31
N LEU A 70 -2.10 17.86 0.46
CA LEU A 70 -1.36 17.22 -0.63
C LEU A 70 -0.93 18.24 -1.69
N GLU A 71 -1.80 19.16 -2.07
CA GLU A 71 -1.53 20.21 -3.06
C GLU A 71 -0.49 21.22 -2.59
N ALA A 72 -0.25 21.32 -1.29
CA ALA A 72 0.82 22.11 -0.71
C ALA A 72 2.20 21.38 -0.66
N GLY A 73 2.30 20.19 -1.22
CA GLY A 73 3.50 19.36 -1.19
C GLY A 73 3.50 18.33 -0.06
N GLY A 74 2.34 18.00 0.47
CA GLY A 74 2.16 16.98 1.49
C GLY A 74 2.48 15.58 0.97
N LYS A 75 2.73 14.66 1.89
CA LYS A 75 3.07 13.27 1.60
C LYS A 75 2.09 12.33 2.31
N ALA A 76 1.67 11.28 1.63
CA ALA A 76 0.70 10.34 2.19
C ALA A 76 1.00 8.90 1.81
N MET A 77 0.87 7.99 2.77
CA MET A 77 0.75 6.57 2.53
C MET A 77 -0.72 6.17 2.72
N ILE A 78 -1.29 5.60 1.68
CA ILE A 78 -2.70 5.25 1.63
C ILE A 78 -2.86 3.76 1.39
N PHE A 79 -3.74 3.13 2.17
CA PHE A 79 -4.20 1.78 1.94
C PHE A 79 -5.71 1.79 1.70
N SER A 80 -6.18 0.91 0.84
CA SER A 80 -7.60 0.57 0.76
C SER A 80 -7.78 -0.94 0.87
N ASP A 81 -8.94 -1.37 1.35
CA ASP A 81 -9.41 -2.75 1.28
C ASP A 81 -10.75 -2.78 0.56
N TYR A 82 -11.11 -3.96 0.06
CA TYR A 82 -12.43 -4.15 -0.50
C TYR A 82 -13.50 -3.81 0.56
N THR A 83 -14.48 -3.02 0.15
CA THR A 83 -15.68 -2.72 0.93
C THR A 83 -16.90 -2.66 0.00
N GLN A 84 -18.06 -3.05 0.51
CA GLN A 84 -19.33 -2.92 -0.21
C GLN A 84 -19.90 -1.50 -0.15
N ASP A 85 -19.41 -0.70 0.80
CA ASP A 85 -19.83 0.68 0.97
C ASP A 85 -19.14 1.59 -0.07
N ASP A 86 -19.90 2.52 -0.60
CA ASP A 86 -19.35 3.56 -1.47
C ASP A 86 -18.58 4.59 -0.63
N LEU A 87 -17.41 4.97 -1.13
CA LEU A 87 -16.53 5.96 -0.51
C LEU A 87 -16.23 7.11 -1.50
N PRO A 88 -17.24 7.88 -1.92
CA PRO A 88 -17.05 8.84 -3.02
C PRO A 88 -16.04 9.94 -2.72
N ASN A 89 -15.95 10.43 -1.50
CA ASN A 89 -14.98 11.46 -1.14
C ASN A 89 -13.56 10.89 -1.00
N PHE A 90 -13.41 9.71 -0.43
CA PHE A 90 -12.12 9.00 -0.40
C PHE A 90 -11.64 8.69 -1.84
N ASP A 91 -12.52 8.17 -2.68
CA ASP A 91 -12.22 7.90 -4.08
C ASP A 91 -11.83 9.17 -4.84
N ALA A 92 -12.47 10.30 -4.53
CA ALA A 92 -12.15 11.59 -5.15
C ALA A 92 -10.73 12.06 -4.83
N VAL A 93 -10.20 11.77 -3.65
CA VAL A 93 -8.79 12.04 -3.31
C VAL A 93 -7.86 11.23 -4.22
N LEU A 94 -8.12 9.94 -4.42
CA LEU A 94 -7.34 9.08 -5.30
C LEU A 94 -7.44 9.52 -6.76
N GLU A 95 -8.63 9.81 -7.23
CA GLU A 95 -8.89 10.24 -8.63
C GLU A 95 -8.24 11.59 -8.94
N ASN A 96 -8.14 12.47 -7.97
CA ASN A 96 -7.40 13.74 -8.13
C ASN A 96 -5.93 13.51 -8.48
N TYR A 97 -5.38 12.36 -8.12
CA TYR A 97 -4.00 11.95 -8.43
C TYR A 97 -3.92 10.84 -9.48
N GLY A 98 -4.99 10.63 -10.23
CA GLY A 98 -4.98 9.81 -11.43
C GLY A 98 -5.15 8.32 -11.23
N VAL A 99 -5.65 7.88 -10.08
CA VAL A 99 -5.91 6.47 -9.80
C VAL A 99 -7.30 6.25 -9.22
N LYS A 100 -7.85 5.07 -9.45
CA LYS A 100 -9.14 4.65 -8.89
C LYS A 100 -9.10 3.18 -8.51
N ARG A 101 -9.96 2.81 -7.56
CA ARG A 101 -10.17 1.43 -7.17
C ARG A 101 -11.02 0.72 -8.24
N ALA A 102 -10.55 -0.43 -8.72
CA ALA A 102 -11.39 -1.30 -9.54
C ALA A 102 -12.46 -1.98 -8.68
N GLU A 103 -13.59 -2.28 -9.28
CA GLU A 103 -14.63 -3.07 -8.63
C GLU A 103 -14.13 -4.49 -8.36
N GLY A 104 -14.46 -5.04 -7.20
CA GLY A 104 -14.21 -6.44 -6.84
C GLY A 104 -12.86 -6.68 -6.17
N ILE A 105 -12.49 -7.95 -6.17
CA ILE A 105 -11.22 -8.47 -5.61
C ILE A 105 -10.45 -9.15 -6.73
N VAL A 106 -9.16 -8.88 -6.81
CA VAL A 106 -8.29 -9.44 -7.86
C VAL A 106 -7.97 -10.90 -7.56
N PHE A 107 -8.18 -11.71 -8.58
CA PHE A 107 -7.76 -13.11 -8.67
C PHE A 107 -6.70 -13.25 -9.76
N GLU A 108 -5.73 -14.10 -9.52
CA GLU A 108 -4.64 -14.34 -10.46
C GLU A 108 -4.90 -15.62 -11.26
N GLY A 109 -4.79 -15.53 -12.59
CA GLY A 109 -4.89 -16.68 -13.47
C GLY A 109 -3.56 -17.41 -13.69
N ASP A 110 -2.45 -16.76 -13.35
CA ASP A 110 -1.11 -17.33 -13.43
C ASP A 110 -0.68 -17.89 -12.06
N ASN A 111 -0.47 -19.21 -12.00
CA ASN A 111 -0.10 -19.89 -10.75
C ASN A 111 1.30 -19.52 -10.21
N GLN A 112 2.11 -18.81 -10.97
CA GLN A 112 3.39 -18.27 -10.50
C GLN A 112 3.21 -16.94 -9.77
N HIS A 113 2.02 -16.34 -9.83
CA HIS A 113 1.68 -15.05 -9.27
C HIS A 113 0.66 -15.11 -8.13
N TYR A 114 0.45 -16.30 -7.56
CA TYR A 114 -0.28 -16.45 -6.30
C TYR A 114 0.34 -17.53 -5.42
N GLY A 115 0.11 -17.41 -4.12
CA GLY A 115 0.59 -18.37 -3.12
C GLY A 115 -0.54 -19.18 -2.49
N MET A 116 -0.19 -20.10 -1.58
CA MET A 116 -1.14 -20.85 -0.76
C MET A 116 -2.18 -21.64 -1.55
N GLN A 117 -1.96 -21.89 -2.85
CA GLN A 117 -2.95 -22.49 -3.79
C GLN A 117 -4.28 -21.71 -3.84
N MET A 118 -4.25 -20.41 -3.50
CA MET A 118 -5.40 -19.52 -3.49
C MET A 118 -5.16 -18.36 -4.45
N PRO A 119 -5.94 -18.23 -5.54
CA PRO A 119 -5.68 -17.24 -6.58
C PRO A 119 -5.83 -15.77 -6.13
N TYR A 120 -6.37 -15.52 -4.94
CA TYR A 120 -6.49 -14.20 -4.31
C TYR A 120 -5.39 -13.91 -3.27
N TYR A 121 -4.45 -14.82 -3.05
CA TYR A 121 -3.19 -14.58 -2.33
C TYR A 121 -2.12 -14.19 -3.34
N LEU A 122 -2.18 -12.94 -3.78
CA LEU A 122 -1.40 -12.46 -4.90
C LEU A 122 0.09 -12.33 -4.56
N VAL A 123 0.95 -12.77 -5.46
CA VAL A 123 2.39 -12.57 -5.44
C VAL A 123 2.75 -11.70 -6.64
N PRO A 124 2.56 -10.38 -6.54
CA PRO A 124 2.77 -9.48 -7.66
C PRO A 124 4.25 -9.35 -8.03
N THR A 125 4.51 -8.89 -9.24
CA THR A 125 5.83 -8.39 -9.63
C THR A 125 6.14 -7.13 -8.83
N VAL A 126 7.32 -7.08 -8.23
CA VAL A 126 7.84 -5.88 -7.55
C VAL A 126 8.69 -5.11 -8.56
N ASN A 127 8.21 -3.94 -8.96
CA ASN A 127 8.92 -3.08 -9.90
C ASN A 127 9.85 -2.11 -9.16
N SER A 128 10.96 -1.76 -9.80
CA SER A 128 11.88 -0.76 -9.28
C SER A 128 11.33 0.64 -9.53
N THR A 129 11.04 1.35 -8.45
CA THR A 129 10.69 2.77 -8.44
C THR A 129 11.50 3.46 -7.35
N ASP A 130 11.43 4.77 -7.23
CA ASP A 130 12.09 5.49 -6.14
C ASP A 130 11.62 5.03 -4.74
N ALA A 131 10.39 4.50 -4.66
CA ALA A 131 9.79 3.99 -3.43
C ALA A 131 10.00 2.48 -3.19
N SER A 132 10.63 1.75 -4.11
CA SER A 132 10.67 0.27 -4.11
C SER A 132 11.92 -0.35 -4.72
N SER A 133 12.94 0.44 -5.03
CA SER A 133 14.14 -0.04 -5.74
C SER A 133 14.95 -1.07 -4.96
N GLU A 134 15.07 -0.94 -3.65
CA GLU A 134 15.81 -1.88 -2.80
C GLU A 134 15.10 -3.22 -2.69
N THR A 135 13.78 -3.20 -2.50
CA THR A 135 12.95 -4.41 -2.45
C THR A 135 12.99 -5.15 -3.78
N ALA A 136 12.86 -4.43 -4.89
CA ALA A 136 12.95 -4.99 -6.24
C ALA A 136 14.33 -5.59 -6.51
N SER A 137 15.41 -4.87 -6.19
CA SER A 137 16.78 -5.33 -6.41
C SER A 137 17.16 -6.54 -5.56
N ALA A 138 16.60 -6.65 -4.37
CA ALA A 138 16.81 -7.81 -3.49
C ALA A 138 16.08 -9.07 -3.97
N GLY A 139 15.19 -8.95 -4.97
CA GLY A 139 14.35 -10.06 -5.43
C GLY A 139 13.38 -10.56 -4.36
N SER A 140 12.99 -9.69 -3.42
CA SER A 140 12.06 -10.05 -2.35
C SER A 140 10.67 -10.33 -2.90
N TYR A 141 10.02 -11.37 -2.38
CA TYR A 141 8.61 -11.61 -2.68
C TYR A 141 7.72 -10.74 -1.78
N VAL A 142 6.61 -10.32 -2.35
CA VAL A 142 5.54 -9.62 -1.66
C VAL A 142 4.26 -10.45 -1.79
N LEU A 143 3.52 -10.56 -0.71
CA LEU A 143 2.23 -11.27 -0.66
C LEU A 143 1.12 -10.26 -0.37
N ALA A 144 0.17 -10.15 -1.29
CA ALA A 144 -0.92 -9.18 -1.25
C ALA A 144 -2.30 -9.87 -1.28
N PRO A 145 -2.78 -10.41 -0.12
CA PRO A 145 -4.06 -11.10 -0.06
C PRO A 145 -5.23 -10.14 -0.22
N TYR A 146 -6.26 -10.58 -0.95
CA TYR A 146 -7.55 -9.89 -1.10
C TYR A 146 -7.45 -8.45 -1.64
N ALA A 147 -6.49 -8.20 -2.51
CA ALA A 147 -6.28 -6.86 -3.06
C ALA A 147 -7.36 -6.46 -4.06
N GLN A 148 -7.68 -5.17 -4.05
CA GLN A 148 -8.39 -4.53 -5.16
C GLN A 148 -7.40 -4.22 -6.30
N GLY A 149 -7.92 -4.08 -7.52
CA GLY A 149 -7.13 -3.53 -8.61
C GLY A 149 -7.05 -2.01 -8.51
N ILE A 150 -5.90 -1.46 -8.83
CA ILE A 150 -5.71 -0.02 -9.05
C ILE A 150 -5.71 0.22 -10.55
N GLN A 151 -6.54 1.14 -11.01
CA GLN A 151 -6.63 1.55 -12.40
C GLN A 151 -6.18 3.00 -12.53
N LYS A 152 -5.40 3.30 -13.56
CA LYS A 152 -5.07 4.69 -13.91
C LYS A 152 -6.26 5.35 -14.59
N THR A 153 -6.48 6.64 -14.30
CA THR A 153 -7.49 7.44 -14.97
C THR A 153 -6.87 8.22 -16.13
N ASP A 154 -7.69 8.56 -17.13
CA ASP A 154 -7.22 9.33 -18.29
C ASP A 154 -7.19 10.85 -18.03
N ASP A 155 -7.89 11.31 -16.99
CA ASP A 155 -8.05 12.71 -16.64
C ASP A 155 -7.23 13.09 -15.41
N VAL A 156 -5.94 13.27 -15.61
CA VAL A 156 -5.00 13.70 -14.55
C VAL A 156 -4.09 14.80 -15.10
N ARG A 157 -3.63 15.70 -14.23
CA ARG A 157 -2.72 16.79 -14.60
C ARG A 157 -1.40 16.26 -15.16
N ASP A 158 -0.83 16.95 -16.12
CA ASP A 158 0.46 16.60 -16.74
C ASP A 158 1.64 16.62 -15.75
N THR A 159 1.48 17.33 -14.62
CA THR A 159 2.47 17.39 -13.54
C THR A 159 2.50 16.14 -12.65
N VAL A 160 1.50 15.26 -12.77
CA VAL A 160 1.39 14.02 -11.99
C VAL A 160 2.09 12.89 -12.73
N THR A 161 2.96 12.18 -12.03
CA THR A 161 3.62 10.96 -12.49
C THR A 161 3.20 9.78 -11.62
N ILE A 162 2.79 8.68 -12.25
CA ILE A 162 2.37 7.45 -11.57
C ILE A 162 3.32 6.32 -11.96
N ASN A 163 4.03 5.76 -10.98
CA ASN A 163 4.90 4.61 -11.17
C ASN A 163 4.32 3.39 -10.46
N SER A 164 4.22 2.27 -11.18
CA SER A 164 3.70 1.02 -10.63
C SER A 164 4.75 0.35 -9.75
N ILE A 165 4.43 0.14 -8.48
CA ILE A 165 5.26 -0.59 -7.51
C ILE A 165 5.00 -2.09 -7.60
N LEU A 166 3.73 -2.47 -7.55
CA LEU A 166 3.28 -3.86 -7.59
C LEU A 166 2.31 -4.05 -8.77
N THR A 167 2.55 -5.04 -9.60
CA THR A 167 1.70 -5.37 -10.75
C THR A 167 1.36 -6.85 -10.79
N THR A 168 0.13 -7.16 -11.20
CA THR A 168 -0.31 -8.52 -11.49
C THR A 168 0.21 -9.01 -12.84
N SER A 169 -0.01 -10.30 -13.15
CA SER A 169 0.14 -10.79 -14.52
C SER A 169 -1.00 -10.34 -15.43
N ASP A 170 -0.82 -10.53 -16.73
CA ASP A 170 -1.86 -10.26 -17.73
C ASP A 170 -3.07 -11.21 -17.62
N GLN A 171 -2.93 -12.30 -16.87
CA GLN A 171 -3.99 -13.29 -16.64
C GLN A 171 -4.85 -12.98 -15.42
N ALA A 172 -4.56 -11.90 -14.69
CA ALA A 172 -5.36 -11.47 -13.55
C ALA A 172 -6.73 -10.94 -13.99
N TYR A 173 -7.71 -11.10 -13.12
CA TYR A 173 -9.06 -10.59 -13.29
C TYR A 173 -9.63 -10.17 -11.94
N SER A 174 -10.49 -9.16 -11.94
CA SER A 174 -11.18 -8.73 -10.73
C SER A 174 -12.56 -9.39 -10.65
N LYS A 175 -12.78 -10.21 -9.62
CA LYS A 175 -14.06 -10.86 -9.35
C LYS A 175 -15.02 -9.84 -8.76
N THR A 176 -16.13 -9.59 -9.44
CA THR A 176 -17.11 -8.58 -9.04
C THR A 176 -18.31 -9.17 -8.30
N ASN A 177 -18.64 -10.45 -8.54
CA ASN A 177 -19.71 -11.13 -7.84
C ASN A 177 -19.22 -11.80 -6.56
N MET A 178 -19.34 -11.10 -5.43
CA MET A 178 -18.91 -11.58 -4.10
C MET A 178 -19.78 -12.74 -3.57
N GLN A 179 -20.90 -13.07 -4.19
CA GLN A 179 -21.74 -14.22 -3.83
C GLN A 179 -21.31 -15.52 -4.54
N SER A 180 -20.47 -15.41 -5.58
CA SER A 180 -19.96 -16.57 -6.30
C SER A 180 -18.86 -17.28 -5.52
N SER A 181 -18.92 -18.60 -5.48
CA SER A 181 -17.82 -19.44 -4.97
C SER A 181 -16.89 -19.93 -6.10
N ASN A 182 -17.16 -19.56 -7.35
CA ASN A 182 -16.32 -19.90 -8.48
C ASN A 182 -15.04 -19.06 -8.45
N ILE A 183 -13.89 -19.71 -8.51
CA ILE A 183 -12.57 -19.05 -8.51
C ILE A 183 -12.09 -18.71 -9.93
N GLU A 184 -12.76 -19.19 -10.95
CA GLU A 184 -12.45 -18.88 -12.34
C GLU A 184 -13.15 -17.58 -12.76
N LYS A 185 -12.64 -17.00 -13.82
CA LYS A 185 -13.25 -15.80 -14.41
C LYS A 185 -14.67 -16.09 -14.87
N GLU A 186 -15.58 -15.18 -14.55
CA GLU A 186 -17.01 -15.22 -14.91
C GLU A 186 -17.39 -13.98 -15.71
N ASP A 187 -18.56 -14.04 -16.33
CA ASP A 187 -19.16 -12.87 -17.00
C ASP A 187 -19.35 -11.74 -15.99
N GLY A 188 -18.96 -10.52 -16.36
CA GLY A 188 -18.98 -9.33 -15.51
C GLY A 188 -17.70 -9.08 -14.70
N ASP A 189 -16.78 -10.06 -14.67
CA ASP A 189 -15.45 -9.83 -14.10
C ASP A 189 -14.63 -8.91 -15.01
N VAL A 190 -13.73 -8.14 -14.39
CA VAL A 190 -12.90 -7.16 -15.09
C VAL A 190 -11.53 -7.74 -15.38
N ASP A 191 -11.09 -7.67 -16.65
CA ASP A 191 -9.75 -8.11 -17.04
C ASP A 191 -8.66 -7.21 -16.50
N GLY A 192 -7.55 -7.85 -16.04
CA GLY A 192 -6.30 -7.17 -15.76
C GLY A 192 -5.47 -6.87 -17.02
N PRO A 193 -4.17 -6.52 -16.85
CA PRO A 193 -3.46 -6.50 -15.58
C PRO A 193 -3.89 -5.34 -14.66
N PHE A 194 -3.52 -5.44 -13.39
CA PHE A 194 -3.78 -4.40 -12.38
C PHE A 194 -2.50 -3.99 -11.68
N ASP A 195 -2.44 -2.72 -11.27
CA ASP A 195 -1.55 -2.29 -10.21
C ASP A 195 -2.17 -2.67 -8.85
N LEU A 196 -1.33 -3.04 -7.89
CA LEU A 196 -1.70 -3.27 -6.49
C LEU A 196 -0.97 -2.30 -5.55
N GLY A 197 -0.02 -1.58 -6.07
CA GLY A 197 0.72 -0.53 -5.39
C GLY A 197 1.29 0.43 -6.41
N VAL A 198 1.19 1.72 -6.12
CA VAL A 198 1.69 2.81 -6.97
C VAL A 198 2.41 3.86 -6.14
N ALA A 199 3.42 4.47 -6.72
CA ALA A 199 4.07 5.67 -6.23
C ALA A 199 3.68 6.83 -7.14
N ILE A 200 3.10 7.87 -6.56
CA ILE A 200 2.60 9.03 -7.28
C ILE A 200 3.40 10.25 -6.84
N THR A 201 3.87 11.02 -7.79
CA THR A 201 4.50 12.31 -7.54
C THR A 201 3.81 13.40 -8.33
N GLU A 202 3.74 14.58 -7.76
CA GLU A 202 3.38 15.79 -8.48
C GLU A 202 4.42 16.86 -8.20
N THR A 203 5.09 17.31 -9.26
CA THR A 203 6.04 18.41 -9.18
C THR A 203 5.26 19.74 -9.12
N LEU A 204 5.52 20.50 -8.06
CA LEU A 204 4.91 21.78 -7.78
C LEU A 204 5.91 22.93 -8.07
N ASP A 205 5.42 24.16 -7.99
CA ASP A 205 6.29 25.33 -8.02
C ASP A 205 7.22 25.34 -6.78
N ASP A 206 8.33 26.05 -6.84
CA ASP A 206 9.29 26.21 -5.75
C ASP A 206 10.03 24.93 -5.31
N ASP A 207 10.30 24.00 -6.25
CA ASP A 207 11.01 22.74 -6.00
C ASP A 207 10.32 21.82 -4.97
N LYS A 208 9.03 22.01 -4.72
CA LYS A 208 8.22 21.14 -3.89
C LYS A 208 7.65 19.98 -4.69
N GLU A 209 7.45 18.87 -4.01
CA GLU A 209 6.86 17.67 -4.59
C GLU A 209 5.85 17.03 -3.64
N THR A 210 4.67 16.75 -4.17
CA THR A 210 3.72 15.85 -3.51
C THR A 210 4.16 14.42 -3.76
N GLN A 211 4.16 13.59 -2.73
CA GLN A 211 4.45 12.16 -2.83
C GLN A 211 3.34 11.35 -2.19
N ILE A 212 2.82 10.37 -2.93
CA ILE A 212 1.79 9.46 -2.45
C ILE A 212 2.24 8.03 -2.76
N VAL A 213 2.17 7.15 -1.77
CA VAL A 213 2.26 5.71 -1.98
C VAL A 213 0.90 5.13 -1.66
N TYR A 214 0.31 4.42 -2.62
CA TYR A 214 -0.99 3.79 -2.47
C TYR A 214 -0.90 2.28 -2.71
N TYR A 215 -1.36 1.51 -1.73
CA TYR A 215 -1.49 0.05 -1.79
C TYR A 215 -2.95 -0.36 -1.63
N SER A 216 -3.42 -1.28 -2.44
CA SER A 216 -4.83 -1.68 -2.52
C SER A 216 -5.21 -2.85 -1.63
N THR A 217 -4.40 -3.13 -0.62
CA THR A 217 -4.71 -4.06 0.48
C THR A 217 -3.89 -3.70 1.71
N ALA A 218 -4.55 -3.52 2.84
CA ALA A 218 -3.87 -3.33 4.13
C ALA A 218 -3.32 -4.63 4.71
N ASN A 219 -3.66 -5.78 4.15
CA ASN A 219 -3.08 -7.07 4.55
C ASN A 219 -1.56 -7.12 4.34
N LEU A 220 -1.00 -6.23 3.51
CA LEU A 220 0.45 -6.07 3.35
C LEU A 220 1.18 -5.80 4.66
N MET A 221 0.55 -5.11 5.61
CA MET A 221 1.19 -4.77 6.90
C MET A 221 1.05 -5.85 7.96
N GLU A 222 0.25 -6.89 7.73
CA GLU A 222 0.02 -7.93 8.72
C GLU A 222 1.23 -8.82 8.91
N SER A 223 1.66 -8.99 10.17
CA SER A 223 2.85 -9.78 10.51
C SER A 223 2.79 -11.22 10.02
N GLN A 224 1.62 -11.84 10.06
CA GLN A 224 1.44 -13.22 9.59
C GLN A 224 1.64 -13.34 8.07
N VAL A 225 1.17 -12.35 7.32
CA VAL A 225 1.36 -12.29 5.86
C VAL A 225 2.82 -12.04 5.52
N ASP A 226 3.45 -11.09 6.20
CA ASP A 226 4.86 -10.76 6.02
C ASP A 226 5.79 -11.95 6.30
N GLN A 227 5.50 -12.75 7.32
CA GLN A 227 6.27 -13.96 7.66
C GLN A 227 6.25 -14.99 6.52
N MET A 228 5.16 -15.09 5.74
CA MET A 228 5.06 -16.04 4.62
C MET A 228 6.02 -15.69 3.48
N VAL A 229 6.45 -14.45 3.39
CA VAL A 229 7.41 -13.95 2.39
C VAL A 229 8.72 -13.45 3.02
N SER A 230 9.03 -13.93 4.20
CA SER A 230 10.30 -13.69 4.90
C SER A 230 10.64 -12.20 5.06
N GLY A 231 9.64 -11.39 5.36
CA GLY A 231 9.81 -9.96 5.62
C GLY A 231 9.74 -9.07 4.37
N GLY A 232 9.41 -9.61 3.21
CA GLY A 232 9.37 -8.83 1.96
C GLY A 232 8.32 -7.72 1.96
N ASN A 233 7.17 -7.92 2.60
CA ASN A 233 6.13 -6.92 2.71
C ASN A 233 6.58 -5.74 3.58
N GLU A 234 7.08 -6.01 4.77
CA GLU A 234 7.57 -4.99 5.69
C GLU A 234 8.71 -4.18 5.07
N LYS A 235 9.65 -4.88 4.40
CA LYS A 235 10.74 -4.23 3.68
C LYS A 235 10.21 -3.22 2.66
N LEU A 236 9.23 -3.59 1.86
CA LEU A 236 8.61 -2.70 0.88
C LEU A 236 7.93 -1.50 1.54
N LEU A 237 7.13 -1.73 2.58
CA LEU A 237 6.39 -0.67 3.26
C LEU A 237 7.33 0.33 3.94
N LEU A 238 8.38 -0.14 4.60
CA LEU A 238 9.37 0.73 5.24
C LEU A 238 10.21 1.50 4.22
N GLU A 239 10.58 0.88 3.10
CA GLU A 239 11.26 1.57 2.00
C GLU A 239 10.38 2.69 1.41
N SER A 240 9.10 2.41 1.16
CA SER A 240 8.14 3.40 0.67
C SER A 240 7.97 4.57 1.64
N LEU A 241 7.90 4.28 2.92
CA LEU A 241 7.77 5.30 3.96
C LEU A 241 9.06 6.14 4.08
N SER A 242 10.23 5.50 4.00
CA SER A 242 11.52 6.18 4.01
C SER A 242 11.67 7.14 2.82
N TRP A 243 11.21 6.74 1.63
CA TRP A 243 11.20 7.61 0.46
C TRP A 243 10.42 8.91 0.69
N MET A 244 9.32 8.85 1.43
CA MET A 244 8.48 10.02 1.72
C MET A 244 8.99 10.86 2.91
N THR A 245 9.70 10.26 3.85
CA THR A 245 10.08 10.91 5.12
C THR A 245 11.56 11.29 5.20
N SER A 246 12.40 10.89 4.24
CA SER A 246 13.80 11.31 4.18
C SER A 246 13.89 12.79 3.81
N THR A 247 14.54 13.57 4.67
CA THR A 247 14.89 14.96 4.36
C THR A 247 16.15 15.01 3.50
N ASP A 248 16.27 15.99 2.61
CA ASP A 248 17.41 16.19 1.69
C ASP A 248 18.76 16.41 2.39
N ASP A 249 18.81 16.51 3.70
CA ASP A 249 20.03 16.56 4.49
C ASP A 249 20.52 15.14 4.86
N SER A 250 21.24 14.50 3.94
CA SER A 250 22.29 13.48 4.11
C SER A 250 22.35 12.70 5.44
N ASN A 251 21.25 12.11 5.87
CA ASN A 251 21.27 10.97 6.75
C ASN A 251 20.25 9.97 6.22
N SER A 252 20.70 9.13 5.30
CA SER A 252 19.98 7.91 5.00
C SER A 252 19.74 7.21 6.33
N VAL A 253 18.49 7.18 6.77
CA VAL A 253 18.09 6.32 7.87
C VAL A 253 18.30 4.91 7.37
N SER A 254 19.47 4.37 7.70
CA SER A 254 19.76 2.97 7.46
C SER A 254 18.78 2.17 8.30
N ILE A 255 17.74 1.68 7.66
CA ILE A 255 16.82 0.74 8.30
C ILE A 255 17.66 -0.51 8.59
N PRO A 256 17.87 -0.86 9.88
CA PRO A 256 18.66 -2.02 10.20
C PRO A 256 17.99 -3.24 9.60
N SER A 257 18.62 -3.84 8.59
CA SER A 257 18.18 -5.12 8.08
C SER A 257 18.19 -6.12 9.23
N LYS A 258 17.03 -6.71 9.53
CA LYS A 258 16.98 -7.88 10.40
C LYS A 258 17.86 -8.95 9.73
N SER A 259 19.02 -9.25 10.30
CA SER A 259 19.75 -10.43 9.89
C SER A 259 18.89 -11.62 10.28
N LEU A 260 18.29 -12.25 9.27
CA LEU A 260 17.65 -13.55 9.43
C LEU A 260 18.71 -14.52 9.88
N GLN A 261 18.71 -14.89 11.16
CA GLN A 261 19.34 -16.13 11.56
C GLN A 261 18.60 -17.24 10.83
N SER A 262 19.25 -17.78 9.80
CA SER A 262 18.76 -18.96 9.13
C SER A 262 18.76 -20.12 10.12
N THR A 263 17.63 -20.36 10.76
CA THR A 263 17.37 -21.66 11.35
C THR A 263 17.17 -22.63 10.19
N SER A 264 18.23 -23.31 9.82
CA SER A 264 18.11 -24.47 8.93
C SER A 264 17.20 -25.47 9.62
N LEU A 265 16.02 -25.68 9.07
CA LEU A 265 15.22 -26.86 9.38
C LEU A 265 15.99 -28.07 8.86
N THR A 266 16.69 -28.74 9.75
CA THR A 266 17.16 -30.11 9.49
C THR A 266 15.94 -31.01 9.44
N VAL A 267 15.57 -31.39 8.24
CA VAL A 267 14.64 -32.50 8.01
C VAL A 267 15.40 -33.75 8.42
N THR A 268 15.08 -34.29 9.55
CA THR A 268 15.55 -35.65 9.92
C THR A 268 14.81 -36.63 9.04
N ASP A 269 15.57 -37.40 8.26
CA ASP A 269 15.08 -38.53 7.52
C ASP A 269 14.40 -39.53 8.50
N TYR A 270 13.10 -39.71 8.32
CA TYR A 270 12.41 -40.84 8.91
C TYR A 270 12.70 -42.05 8.04
N ASP A 271 13.56 -42.93 8.54
CA ASP A 271 13.75 -44.24 7.98
C ASP A 271 12.42 -45.00 7.91
N ALA A 272 12.02 -45.32 6.70
CA ALA A 272 10.96 -46.28 6.47
C ALA A 272 11.51 -47.70 6.78
N ALA A 273 11.16 -48.23 7.94
CA ALA A 273 11.28 -49.66 8.23
C ALA A 273 9.87 -50.24 8.34
N PHE A 274 9.57 -51.10 7.40
CA PHE A 274 8.63 -52.19 7.19
C PHE A 274 7.78 -52.02 5.96
#